data_6fe38e0640186910b7e4dd5f12cf3ef5
#
_entry.id   6fe38e0640186910b7e4dd5f12cf3ef5
#
_cell.length_a   1.000
_cell.length_b   1.000
_cell.length_c   1.000
_cell.angle_alpha   90.00
_cell.angle_beta   90.00
_cell.angle_gamma   90.00
#
_symmetry.space_group_name_H-M   'P 1'
#
loop_
_entity.id
_entity.type
_entity.pdbx_description
1 polymer ?
#
loop_
_entity_poly.entity_id
_entity_poly.type
_entity_poly.pdbx_seq_one_letter_code
_entity_poly.pdbx_strand_id
1 'polypeptide(L)'
;MNMKCSGSAVRRGFLREADHRLLSALRDCGADPRVAAAARALSRSGEHGALWLAAGLAGAAVDRERRAHWLRGTALTAAAHLASMGVKRIVRRPRPGHVEPLVRTAGRHSFPSSHATSATTAALVYGALRPACARVVPPLAAAMCVSRMVVGVHYPSDVAAGAALGAFAARAGTTWIGGLTDG
;
A
#
# COMPACT_ATOMS: atom_id res chain seq x y z
N MET A 1 -22.90 -12.89 -33.72
CA MET A 1 -21.54 -12.86 -33.17
C MET A 1 -21.43 -11.63 -32.29
N ASN A 2 -22.00 -11.63 -31.02
CA ASN A 2 -21.92 -10.45 -30.11
C ASN A 2 -22.19 -10.77 -28.63
N MET A 3 -21.81 -11.97 -28.13
CA MET A 3 -22.05 -12.34 -26.72
C MET A 3 -20.85 -12.07 -25.78
N LYS A 4 -19.65 -11.80 -26.31
CA LYS A 4 -18.44 -11.59 -25.47
C LYS A 4 -18.30 -10.16 -24.91
N CYS A 5 -18.95 -9.14 -25.49
CA CYS A 5 -18.85 -7.75 -25.01
C CYS A 5 -19.75 -7.45 -23.80
N SER A 6 -20.86 -8.15 -23.61
CA SER A 6 -21.81 -7.90 -22.52
C SER A 6 -21.25 -8.29 -21.15
N GLY A 7 -20.58 -9.42 -21.02
CA GLY A 7 -20.05 -9.89 -19.75
C GLY A 7 -18.95 -9.01 -19.14
N SER A 8 -18.11 -8.38 -19.98
CA SER A 8 -17.03 -7.51 -19.51
C SER A 8 -17.54 -6.15 -18.99
N ALA A 9 -18.63 -5.64 -19.58
CA ALA A 9 -19.27 -4.39 -19.14
C ALA A 9 -20.03 -4.60 -17.83
N VAL A 10 -20.76 -5.69 -17.68
CA VAL A 10 -21.47 -6.06 -16.45
C VAL A 10 -20.47 -6.28 -15.30
N ARG A 11 -19.37 -7.00 -15.54
CA ARG A 11 -18.33 -7.23 -14.54
C ARG A 11 -17.63 -5.93 -14.10
N ARG A 12 -17.37 -5.02 -15.02
CA ARG A 12 -16.80 -3.70 -14.68
C ARG A 12 -17.77 -2.85 -13.87
N GLY A 13 -19.07 -2.88 -14.19
CA GLY A 13 -20.10 -2.22 -13.40
C GLY A 13 -20.16 -2.74 -11.96
N PHE A 14 -20.19 -4.06 -11.79
CA PHE A 14 -20.19 -4.71 -10.49
C PHE A 14 -18.97 -4.35 -9.62
N LEU A 15 -17.76 -4.37 -10.20
CA LEU A 15 -16.55 -4.01 -9.47
C LEU A 15 -16.53 -2.53 -9.04
N ARG A 16 -17.05 -1.64 -9.88
CA ARG A 16 -17.18 -0.22 -9.51
C ARG A 16 -18.16 -0.02 -8.36
N GLU A 17 -19.30 -0.69 -8.41
CA GLU A 17 -20.31 -0.62 -7.36
C GLU A 17 -19.77 -1.17 -6.04
N ALA A 18 -19.05 -2.30 -6.07
CA ALA A 18 -18.39 -2.85 -4.89
C ALA A 18 -17.35 -1.88 -4.32
N ASP A 19 -16.53 -1.26 -5.18
CA ASP A 19 -15.57 -0.22 -4.76
C ASP A 19 -16.26 0.94 -4.03
N HIS A 20 -17.37 1.44 -4.57
CA HIS A 20 -18.12 2.56 -3.98
C HIS A 20 -18.73 2.18 -2.65
N ARG A 21 -19.44 1.06 -2.55
CA ARG A 21 -20.11 0.61 -1.31
C ARG A 21 -19.11 0.35 -0.18
N LEU A 22 -18.04 -0.40 -0.48
CA LEU A 22 -17.00 -0.70 0.52
C LEU A 22 -16.27 0.55 0.98
N LEU A 23 -15.99 1.47 0.07
CA LEU A 23 -15.34 2.73 0.44
C LEU A 23 -16.26 3.58 1.33
N SER A 24 -17.55 3.72 0.99
CA SER A 24 -18.51 4.47 1.82
C SER A 24 -18.58 3.88 3.22
N ALA A 25 -18.75 2.56 3.35
CA ALA A 25 -18.80 1.90 4.65
C ALA A 25 -17.53 2.10 5.49
N LEU A 26 -16.34 2.02 4.86
CA LEU A 26 -15.07 2.26 5.58
C LEU A 26 -14.87 3.74 5.90
N ARG A 27 -15.36 4.65 5.04
CA ARG A 27 -15.29 6.09 5.29
C ARG A 27 -16.21 6.47 6.46
N ASP A 28 -17.34 5.81 6.60
CA ASP A 28 -18.28 6.03 7.73
C ASP A 28 -17.64 5.66 9.09
N CYS A 29 -16.73 4.69 9.14
CA CYS A 29 -15.92 4.44 10.33
C CYS A 29 -15.10 5.67 10.76
N GLY A 30 -14.74 6.54 9.82
CA GLY A 30 -14.05 7.80 10.08
C GLY A 30 -14.97 8.91 10.64
N ALA A 31 -16.25 8.65 10.91
CA ALA A 31 -17.12 9.54 11.67
C ALA A 31 -16.69 9.58 13.15
N ASP A 32 -16.13 8.49 13.68
CA ASP A 32 -15.52 8.49 15.02
C ASP A 32 -14.23 9.33 14.99
N PRO A 33 -14.12 10.37 15.86
CA PRO A 33 -12.95 11.25 15.90
C PRO A 33 -11.64 10.52 16.20
N ARG A 34 -11.65 9.42 16.98
CA ARG A 34 -10.47 8.62 17.32
C ARG A 34 -10.01 7.82 16.11
N VAL A 35 -10.94 7.18 15.42
CA VAL A 35 -10.66 6.45 14.17
C VAL A 35 -10.13 7.40 13.11
N ALA A 36 -10.77 8.56 12.94
CA ALA A 36 -10.32 9.59 12.01
C ALA A 36 -8.91 10.10 12.34
N ALA A 37 -8.60 10.33 13.60
CA ALA A 37 -7.27 10.78 14.04
C ALA A 37 -6.21 9.72 13.78
N ALA A 38 -6.45 8.46 14.13
CA ALA A 38 -5.55 7.35 13.87
C ALA A 38 -5.31 7.14 12.37
N ALA A 39 -6.39 7.14 11.57
CA ALA A 39 -6.29 6.99 10.12
C ALA A 39 -5.51 8.15 9.48
N ARG A 40 -5.70 9.40 9.92
CA ARG A 40 -4.92 10.55 9.46
C ARG A 40 -3.45 10.43 9.86
N ALA A 41 -3.14 10.01 11.09
CA ALA A 41 -1.76 9.83 11.55
C ALA A 41 -1.03 8.77 10.72
N LEU A 42 -1.63 7.59 10.54
CA LEU A 42 -1.10 6.54 9.67
C LEU A 42 -0.92 7.01 8.23
N SER A 43 -1.92 7.70 7.68
CA SER A 43 -1.87 8.24 6.33
C SER A 43 -0.69 9.20 6.14
N ARG A 44 -0.45 10.11 7.09
CA ARG A 44 0.67 11.07 7.05
C ARG A 44 2.02 10.39 7.22
N SER A 45 2.15 9.44 8.16
CA SER A 45 3.41 8.72 8.38
C SER A 45 3.86 7.91 7.16
N GLY A 46 2.90 7.46 6.33
CA GLY A 46 3.18 6.72 5.10
C GLY A 46 3.42 7.59 3.88
N GLU A 47 3.37 8.93 3.97
CA GLU A 47 3.64 9.81 2.84
C GLU A 47 5.04 9.57 2.29
N HIS A 48 5.14 9.47 0.96
CA HIS A 48 6.38 9.15 0.25
C HIS A 48 7.07 7.86 0.73
N GLY A 49 6.36 6.99 1.44
CA GLY A 49 6.92 5.78 2.03
C GLY A 49 7.77 6.03 3.29
N ALA A 50 7.73 7.24 3.86
CA ALA A 50 8.66 7.72 4.89
C ALA A 50 8.75 6.77 6.10
N LEU A 51 7.61 6.29 6.62
CA LEU A 51 7.60 5.34 7.75
C LEU A 51 8.43 4.10 7.45
N TRP A 52 8.27 3.51 6.28
CA TRP A 52 8.91 2.27 5.90
C TRP A 52 10.40 2.45 5.60
N LEU A 53 10.74 3.57 4.95
CA LEU A 53 12.15 3.91 4.70
C LEU A 53 12.89 4.19 6.01
N ALA A 54 12.29 4.95 6.92
CA ALA A 54 12.85 5.20 8.24
C ALA A 54 13.01 3.90 9.06
N ALA A 55 11.99 3.01 9.04
CA ALA A 55 12.08 1.71 9.71
C ALA A 55 13.20 0.83 9.15
N GLY A 56 13.36 0.81 7.83
CA GLY A 56 14.43 0.04 7.18
C GLY A 56 15.83 0.58 7.49
N LEU A 57 15.99 1.91 7.50
CA LEU A 57 17.25 2.56 7.88
C LEU A 57 17.57 2.35 9.37
N ALA A 58 16.57 2.43 10.23
CA ALA A 58 16.73 2.11 11.66
C ALA A 58 17.15 0.64 11.86
N GLY A 59 16.52 -0.29 11.13
CA GLY A 59 16.93 -1.69 11.13
C GLY A 59 18.39 -1.86 10.70
N ALA A 60 18.82 -1.17 9.63
CA ALA A 60 20.21 -1.19 9.18
C ALA A 60 21.21 -0.58 10.19
N ALA A 61 20.78 0.39 10.99
CA ALA A 61 21.61 1.01 12.02
C ALA A 61 21.82 0.09 13.23
N VAL A 62 20.75 -0.61 13.64
CA VAL A 62 20.73 -1.44 14.86
C VAL A 62 21.25 -2.86 14.57
N ASP A 63 20.84 -3.45 13.44
CA ASP A 63 21.19 -4.82 13.06
C ASP A 63 22.40 -4.84 12.13
N ARG A 64 23.59 -4.71 12.70
CA ARG A 64 24.86 -4.62 11.95
C ARG A 64 25.18 -5.89 11.16
N GLU A 65 24.81 -7.05 11.66
CA GLU A 65 25.02 -8.33 11.00
C GLU A 65 24.24 -8.43 9.68
N ARG A 66 23.00 -7.92 9.66
CA ARG A 66 22.12 -7.93 8.50
C ARG A 66 21.97 -6.55 7.83
N ARG A 67 22.90 -5.64 8.11
CA ARG A 67 22.85 -4.26 7.60
C ARG A 67 22.66 -4.18 6.07
N ALA A 68 23.38 -4.98 5.32
CA ALA A 68 23.28 -5.00 3.86
C ALA A 68 21.88 -5.44 3.39
N HIS A 69 21.26 -6.43 4.05
CA HIS A 69 19.92 -6.90 3.74
C HIS A 69 18.87 -5.83 4.06
N TRP A 70 19.01 -5.12 5.20
CA TRP A 70 18.14 -4.00 5.55
C TRP A 70 18.22 -2.87 4.52
N LEU A 71 19.42 -2.48 4.09
CA LEU A 71 19.62 -1.44 3.08
C LEU A 71 19.04 -1.84 1.72
N ARG A 72 19.27 -3.08 1.27
CA ARG A 72 18.68 -3.61 0.02
C ARG A 72 17.15 -3.66 0.10
N GLY A 73 16.59 -4.13 1.22
CA GLY A 73 15.16 -4.15 1.46
C GLY A 73 14.54 -2.76 1.47
N THR A 74 15.23 -1.79 2.05
CA THR A 74 14.81 -0.38 2.05
C THR A 74 14.83 0.20 0.63
N ALA A 75 15.89 -0.06 -0.13
CA ALA A 75 16.00 0.36 -1.53
C ALA A 75 14.91 -0.28 -2.41
N LEU A 76 14.60 -1.57 -2.20
CA LEU A 76 13.50 -2.25 -2.88
C LEU A 76 12.14 -1.62 -2.54
N THR A 77 11.91 -1.27 -1.29
CA THR A 77 10.68 -0.59 -0.85
C THR A 77 10.53 0.78 -1.50
N ALA A 78 11.63 1.54 -1.60
CA ALA A 78 11.66 2.82 -2.31
C ALA A 78 11.38 2.63 -3.82
N ALA A 79 12.02 1.66 -4.44
CA ALA A 79 11.84 1.35 -5.87
C ALA A 79 10.39 0.95 -6.17
N ALA A 80 9.77 0.09 -5.34
CA ALA A 80 8.37 -0.29 -5.47
C ALA A 80 7.43 0.91 -5.33
N HIS A 81 7.72 1.81 -4.39
CA HIS A 81 6.98 3.07 -4.23
C HIS A 81 7.05 3.92 -5.49
N LEU A 82 8.25 4.13 -6.03
CA LEU A 82 8.46 4.91 -7.27
C LEU A 82 7.80 4.25 -8.48
N ALA A 83 7.88 2.92 -8.60
CA ALA A 83 7.18 2.18 -9.65
C ALA A 83 5.67 2.40 -9.59
N SER A 84 5.08 2.36 -8.38
CA SER A 84 3.65 2.65 -8.19
C SER A 84 3.27 4.07 -8.65
N MET A 85 4.17 5.05 -8.43
CA MET A 85 3.97 6.41 -8.93
C MET A 85 4.06 6.49 -10.45
N GLY A 86 4.93 5.69 -11.08
CA GLY A 86 5.00 5.55 -12.55
C GLY A 86 3.69 5.00 -13.11
N VAL A 87 3.19 3.89 -12.57
CA VAL A 87 1.90 3.29 -12.97
C VAL A 87 0.75 4.31 -12.80
N LYS A 88 0.76 5.07 -11.73
CA LYS A 88 -0.23 6.12 -11.45
C LYS A 88 -0.30 7.19 -12.56
N ARG A 89 0.83 7.55 -13.15
CA ARG A 89 0.91 8.51 -14.26
C ARG A 89 0.36 7.95 -15.58
N ILE A 90 0.38 6.61 -15.73
CA ILE A 90 -0.12 5.90 -16.91
C ILE A 90 -1.63 5.69 -16.79
N VAL A 91 -2.10 5.10 -15.68
CA VAL A 91 -3.50 4.69 -15.49
C VAL A 91 -4.43 5.88 -15.27
N ARG A 92 -3.97 6.91 -14.56
CA ARG A 92 -4.67 8.20 -14.34
C ARG A 92 -6.09 8.06 -13.79
N ARG A 93 -6.38 7.04 -13.00
CA ARG A 93 -7.69 6.87 -12.35
C ARG A 93 -7.96 8.05 -11.41
N PRO A 94 -9.12 8.74 -11.52
CA PRO A 94 -9.48 9.82 -10.59
C PRO A 94 -9.70 9.26 -9.18
N ARG A 95 -9.50 10.12 -8.16
CA ARG A 95 -9.81 9.77 -6.77
C ARG A 95 -11.31 9.69 -6.53
N PRO A 96 -11.75 9.01 -5.45
CA PRO A 96 -13.15 8.99 -5.04
C PRO A 96 -13.70 10.42 -4.90
N GLY A 97 -14.78 10.71 -5.63
CA GLY A 97 -15.47 12.01 -5.58
C GLY A 97 -16.84 11.94 -4.89
N HIS A 98 -17.28 10.74 -4.49
CA HIS A 98 -18.57 10.51 -3.83
C HIS A 98 -18.47 10.52 -2.29
N VAL A 99 -17.26 10.60 -1.75
CA VAL A 99 -16.99 10.73 -0.31
C VAL A 99 -16.05 11.92 -0.07
N GLU A 100 -16.27 12.63 1.05
CA GLU A 100 -15.39 13.73 1.42
C GLU A 100 -14.11 13.19 2.07
N PRO A 101 -12.91 13.52 1.55
CA PRO A 101 -11.66 13.03 2.09
C PRO A 101 -11.26 13.71 3.40
N LEU A 102 -10.74 12.94 4.37
CA LEU A 102 -10.24 13.47 5.65
C LEU A 102 -8.84 14.08 5.56
N VAL A 103 -8.15 13.93 4.43
CA VAL A 103 -6.78 14.43 4.19
C VAL A 103 -6.66 14.99 2.79
N ARG A 104 -5.83 16.02 2.64
CA ARG A 104 -5.41 16.50 1.31
C ARG A 104 -4.37 15.56 0.72
N THR A 105 -4.36 15.42 -0.60
CA THR A 105 -3.38 14.61 -1.33
C THR A 105 -2.71 15.44 -2.41
N ALA A 106 -1.39 15.29 -2.56
CA ALA A 106 -0.60 16.03 -3.55
C ALA A 106 -0.94 15.64 -5.00
N GLY A 107 -1.45 14.42 -5.23
CA GLY A 107 -1.71 13.93 -6.59
C GLY A 107 -3.20 13.71 -6.88
N ARG A 108 -3.58 13.90 -8.16
CA ARG A 108 -4.97 13.74 -8.63
C ARG A 108 -5.40 12.29 -8.86
N HIS A 109 -4.45 11.36 -9.01
CA HIS A 109 -4.74 9.98 -9.42
C HIS A 109 -4.71 9.03 -8.22
N SER A 110 -5.60 8.03 -8.23
CA SER A 110 -5.77 7.09 -7.13
C SER A 110 -5.04 5.76 -7.36
N PHE A 111 -5.04 5.23 -8.56
CA PHE A 111 -4.57 3.87 -8.87
C PHE A 111 -3.10 3.80 -9.32
N PRO A 112 -2.33 2.86 -8.81
CA PRO A 112 -2.54 2.07 -7.59
C PRO A 112 -2.20 2.89 -6.33
N SER A 113 -2.53 2.36 -5.13
CA SER A 113 -2.16 3.01 -3.87
C SER A 113 -0.67 2.83 -3.56
N SER A 114 0.11 3.90 -3.65
CA SER A 114 1.55 3.88 -3.33
C SER A 114 1.83 3.56 -1.86
N HIS A 115 0.93 3.96 -0.94
CA HIS A 115 1.00 3.58 0.47
C HIS A 115 0.87 2.07 0.65
N ALA A 116 -0.11 1.45 -0.02
CA ALA A 116 -0.29 0.00 0.03
C ALA A 116 0.90 -0.74 -0.59
N THR A 117 1.46 -0.21 -1.69
CA THR A 117 2.64 -0.80 -2.34
C THR A 117 3.84 -0.81 -1.39
N SER A 118 4.23 0.34 -0.85
CA SER A 118 5.38 0.42 0.06
C SER A 118 5.15 -0.35 1.37
N ALA A 119 3.94 -0.28 1.94
CA ALA A 119 3.59 -1.01 3.16
C ALA A 119 3.69 -2.53 2.98
N THR A 120 3.15 -3.07 1.88
CA THR A 120 3.20 -4.51 1.60
C THR A 120 4.63 -4.96 1.29
N THR A 121 5.40 -4.19 0.51
CA THR A 121 6.81 -4.51 0.25
C THR A 121 7.59 -4.56 1.56
N ALA A 122 7.47 -3.54 2.41
CA ALA A 122 8.15 -3.49 3.70
C ALA A 122 7.72 -4.64 4.63
N ALA A 123 6.43 -4.98 4.68
CA ALA A 123 5.93 -6.08 5.50
C ALA A 123 6.55 -7.42 5.13
N LEU A 124 6.64 -7.72 3.84
CA LEU A 124 7.22 -8.96 3.35
C LEU A 124 8.74 -8.99 3.53
N VAL A 125 9.42 -7.91 3.19
CA VAL A 125 10.88 -7.84 3.25
C VAL A 125 11.39 -7.77 4.68
N TYR A 126 10.90 -6.83 5.49
CA TYR A 126 11.38 -6.68 6.87
C TYR A 126 10.90 -7.80 7.79
N GLY A 127 9.69 -8.33 7.52
CA GLY A 127 9.17 -9.51 8.22
C GLY A 127 10.05 -10.74 8.03
N ALA A 128 10.65 -10.91 6.84
CA ALA A 128 11.55 -12.01 6.56
C ALA A 128 12.95 -11.83 7.20
N LEU A 129 13.37 -10.60 7.48
CA LEU A 129 14.68 -10.32 8.09
C LEU A 129 14.74 -10.66 9.59
N ARG A 130 13.66 -10.43 10.33
CA ARG A 130 13.60 -10.67 11.79
C ARG A 130 12.22 -11.15 12.22
N PRO A 131 12.10 -12.20 13.06
CA PRO A 131 10.82 -12.70 13.57
C PRO A 131 9.98 -11.64 14.32
N ALA A 132 10.65 -10.72 15.03
CA ALA A 132 9.96 -9.61 15.69
C ALA A 132 9.26 -8.68 14.67
N CYS A 133 9.89 -8.41 13.53
CA CYS A 133 9.31 -7.62 12.45
C CYS A 133 8.13 -8.34 11.79
N ALA A 134 8.18 -9.67 11.66
CA ALA A 134 7.09 -10.47 11.13
C ALA A 134 5.79 -10.37 11.98
N ARG A 135 5.91 -10.05 13.26
CA ARG A 135 4.76 -9.85 14.16
C ARG A 135 4.18 -8.44 14.10
N VAL A 136 5.01 -7.44 13.84
CA VAL A 136 4.64 -6.01 13.96
C VAL A 136 4.36 -5.37 12.61
N VAL A 137 5.22 -5.61 11.62
CA VAL A 137 5.16 -4.88 10.34
C VAL A 137 3.94 -5.25 9.50
N PRO A 138 3.53 -6.53 9.35
CA PRO A 138 2.33 -6.86 8.59
C PRO A 138 1.03 -6.26 9.14
N PRO A 139 0.71 -6.33 10.44
CA PRO A 139 -0.49 -5.69 10.96
C PRO A 139 -0.46 -4.16 10.81
N LEU A 140 0.70 -3.52 10.96
CA LEU A 140 0.84 -2.09 10.72
C LEU A 140 0.65 -1.74 9.24
N ALA A 141 1.16 -2.57 8.33
CA ALA A 141 0.94 -2.42 6.89
C ALA A 141 -0.54 -2.59 6.51
N ALA A 142 -1.23 -3.56 7.11
CA ALA A 142 -2.68 -3.73 6.93
C ALA A 142 -3.46 -2.51 7.44
N ALA A 143 -3.12 -2.01 8.63
CA ALA A 143 -3.71 -0.78 9.18
C ALA A 143 -3.45 0.43 8.27
N MET A 144 -2.25 0.55 7.70
CA MET A 144 -1.93 1.57 6.70
C MET A 144 -2.84 1.45 5.47
N CYS A 145 -3.03 0.24 4.92
CA CYS A 145 -3.91 -0.01 3.78
C CYS A 145 -5.35 0.41 4.09
N VAL A 146 -5.88 0.00 5.24
CA VAL A 146 -7.24 0.36 5.69
C VAL A 146 -7.36 1.87 5.88
N SER A 147 -6.36 2.52 6.45
CA SER A 147 -6.37 3.97 6.68
C SER A 147 -6.63 4.77 5.39
N ARG A 148 -6.16 4.28 4.22
CA ARG A 148 -6.34 4.97 2.93
C ARG A 148 -7.80 5.01 2.46
N MET A 149 -8.57 4.00 2.86
CA MET A 149 -10.01 3.93 2.60
C MET A 149 -10.79 4.74 3.64
N VAL A 150 -10.43 4.62 4.92
CA VAL A 150 -11.05 5.42 6.00
C VAL A 150 -10.87 6.91 5.76
N VAL A 151 -9.70 7.37 5.30
CA VAL A 151 -9.53 8.79 4.94
C VAL A 151 -10.15 9.17 3.59
N GLY A 152 -10.75 8.24 2.84
CA GLY A 152 -11.56 8.51 1.65
C GLY A 152 -10.76 8.85 0.38
N VAL A 153 -9.49 8.47 0.27
CA VAL A 153 -8.62 8.89 -0.85
C VAL A 153 -8.31 7.80 -1.87
N HIS A 154 -8.64 6.55 -1.57
CA HIS A 154 -8.44 5.38 -2.44
C HIS A 154 -9.63 4.44 -2.41
N TYR A 155 -9.95 3.86 -3.57
CA TYR A 155 -10.86 2.73 -3.65
C TYR A 155 -10.23 1.45 -3.09
N PRO A 156 -11.02 0.47 -2.61
CA PRO A 156 -10.51 -0.85 -2.23
C PRO A 156 -9.66 -1.52 -3.31
N SER A 157 -10.07 -1.40 -4.59
CA SER A 157 -9.30 -1.94 -5.71
C SER A 157 -7.97 -1.24 -5.94
N ASP A 158 -7.82 0.06 -5.63
CA ASP A 158 -6.52 0.76 -5.67
C ASP A 158 -5.57 0.21 -4.62
N VAL A 159 -6.09 -0.09 -3.43
CA VAL A 159 -5.34 -0.65 -2.30
C VAL A 159 -4.93 -2.09 -2.62
N ALA A 160 -5.85 -2.92 -3.10
CA ALA A 160 -5.57 -4.31 -3.49
C ALA A 160 -4.51 -4.38 -4.60
N ALA A 161 -4.63 -3.54 -5.64
CA ALA A 161 -3.64 -3.46 -6.71
C ALA A 161 -2.27 -2.97 -6.20
N GLY A 162 -2.26 -1.99 -5.29
CA GLY A 162 -1.03 -1.52 -4.65
C GLY A 162 -0.36 -2.61 -3.82
N ALA A 163 -1.13 -3.36 -3.02
CA ALA A 163 -0.63 -4.49 -2.25
C ALA A 163 -0.08 -5.61 -3.16
N ALA A 164 -0.79 -5.94 -4.24
CA ALA A 164 -0.33 -6.92 -5.22
C ALA A 164 0.99 -6.49 -5.89
N LEU A 165 1.12 -5.22 -6.26
CA LEU A 165 2.36 -4.66 -6.81
C LEU A 165 3.50 -4.73 -5.78
N GLY A 166 3.23 -4.41 -4.52
CA GLY A 166 4.21 -4.52 -3.44
C GLY A 166 4.66 -5.95 -3.18
N ALA A 167 3.72 -6.91 -3.19
CA ALA A 167 4.02 -8.33 -3.05
C ALA A 167 4.85 -8.86 -4.23
N PHE A 168 4.51 -8.44 -5.45
CA PHE A 168 5.28 -8.77 -6.64
C PHE A 168 6.72 -8.24 -6.55
N ALA A 169 6.89 -6.96 -6.16
CA ALA A 169 8.20 -6.35 -5.99
C ALA A 169 9.03 -7.09 -4.93
N ALA A 170 8.44 -7.43 -3.78
CA ALA A 170 9.11 -8.19 -2.73
C ALA A 170 9.59 -9.55 -3.24
N ARG A 171 8.73 -10.30 -3.93
CA ARG A 171 9.08 -11.61 -4.50
C ARG A 171 10.16 -11.53 -5.58
N ALA A 172 10.06 -10.56 -6.49
CA ALA A 172 11.07 -10.35 -7.53
C ALA A 172 12.42 -9.92 -6.94
N GLY A 173 12.41 -9.23 -5.80
CA GLY A 173 13.63 -8.77 -5.14
C GLY A 173 14.27 -9.78 -4.18
N THR A 174 13.68 -10.95 -3.93
CA THR A 174 14.22 -11.94 -2.96
C THR A 174 15.63 -12.39 -3.31
N THR A 175 15.92 -12.69 -4.57
CA THR A 175 17.24 -13.07 -5.05
C THR A 175 18.27 -11.96 -4.88
N TRP A 176 17.87 -10.71 -5.07
CA TRP A 176 18.75 -9.54 -4.95
C TRP A 176 19.03 -9.18 -3.47
N ILE A 177 18.08 -9.41 -2.58
CA ILE A 177 18.28 -9.17 -1.15
C ILE A 177 19.26 -10.21 -0.57
N GLY A 178 19.41 -11.36 -1.20
CA GLY A 178 20.28 -12.45 -0.80
C GLY A 178 19.66 -13.29 0.33
N GLY A 179 19.14 -14.47 0.00
CA GLY A 179 18.88 -15.53 0.97
C GLY A 179 17.85 -15.23 2.06
N LEU A 180 16.69 -14.64 1.74
CA LEU A 180 15.54 -14.69 2.67
C LEU A 180 15.00 -16.13 2.87
N THR A 181 15.61 -17.11 2.16
CA THR A 181 15.20 -18.52 2.16
C THR A 181 16.22 -19.47 2.81
N ASP A 182 17.37 -18.99 3.23
CA ASP A 182 18.42 -19.82 3.87
C ASP A 182 18.44 -19.57 5.38
N GLY A 183 17.35 -19.97 6.05
CA GLY A 183 17.24 -19.92 7.50
C GLY A 183 16.08 -20.73 8.00
#